data_9627e6349ff93ca1d43fbbf68cf494eb
#
_entry.id   9627e6349ff93ca1d43fbbf68cf494eb
#
_cell.length_a   1.000
_cell.length_b   1.000
_cell.length_c   1.000
_cell.angle_alpha   90.00
_cell.angle_beta   90.00
_cell.angle_gamma   90.00
#
_symmetry.space_group_name_H-M   'P 1'
#
loop_
_entity.id
_entity.type
_entity.pdbx_description
1 polymer ?
#
loop_
_entity_poly.entity_id
_entity_poly.type
_entity_poly.pdbx_seq_one_letter_code
_entity_poly.pdbx_strand_id
1 'polypeptide(L)'
;MPCEGTENTLAQSIARQIVDVHPTGFGTVDRKKLDAALMFSQQASQAASMCADACLNEGMIKDMRECVRSCLDCADVVDATVKCLSRHAGWAESAVPAILTAAIAALGVCAHESARHASMHMHARLTAETCRKAETACSELLESLTK
;
A
#
# COMPACT_ATOMS: atom_id res chain seq x y z
N MET A 1 26.75 7.50 -8.08
CA MET A 1 25.93 8.37 -7.23
C MET A 1 24.96 7.48 -6.45
N PRO A 2 25.10 7.38 -5.15
CA PRO A 2 24.09 6.65 -4.37
C PRO A 2 22.78 7.44 -4.36
N CYS A 3 21.65 6.74 -4.45
CA CYS A 3 20.32 7.34 -4.42
C CYS A 3 20.02 7.92 -3.03
N GLU A 4 20.36 9.17 -2.80
CA GLU A 4 20.01 9.90 -1.57
C GLU A 4 18.52 10.32 -1.48
N GLY A 5 17.70 9.94 -2.48
CA GLY A 5 16.33 10.44 -2.63
C GLY A 5 15.28 9.82 -1.70
N THR A 6 15.44 8.57 -1.30
CA THR A 6 14.37 7.84 -0.58
C THR A 6 14.33 8.10 0.92
N GLU A 7 15.48 8.21 1.58
CA GLU A 7 15.52 8.51 3.02
C GLU A 7 15.02 9.94 3.32
N ASN A 8 15.36 10.89 2.46
CA ASN A 8 14.92 12.28 2.63
C ASN A 8 13.40 12.45 2.40
N THR A 9 12.81 11.68 1.49
CA THR A 9 11.37 11.73 1.20
C THR A 9 10.55 11.18 2.38
N LEU A 10 10.98 10.08 3.00
CA LEU A 10 10.33 9.51 4.19
C LEU A 10 10.44 10.42 5.42
N ALA A 11 11.60 11.05 5.62
CA ALA A 11 11.82 11.97 6.74
C ALA A 11 10.95 13.22 6.67
N GLN A 12 10.48 13.60 5.47
CA GLN A 12 9.67 14.79 5.23
C GLN A 12 8.17 14.51 5.09
N SER A 13 7.71 13.26 5.16
CA SER A 13 6.31 12.93 5.00
C SER A 13 5.44 13.62 6.06
N ILE A 14 4.23 14.03 5.68
CA ILE A 14 3.28 14.62 6.63
C ILE A 14 2.93 13.63 7.76
N ALA A 15 2.86 12.34 7.44
CA ALA A 15 2.65 11.29 8.43
C ALA A 15 3.74 11.30 9.50
N ARG A 16 5.01 11.38 9.09
CA ARG A 16 6.14 11.45 10.02
C ARG A 16 6.07 12.67 10.91
N GLN A 17 5.80 13.83 10.32
CA GLN A 17 5.70 15.08 11.06
C GLN A 17 4.60 15.02 12.13
N ILE A 18 3.44 14.46 11.79
CA ILE A 18 2.32 14.32 12.75
C ILE A 18 2.64 13.28 13.83
N VAL A 19 3.24 12.14 13.47
CA VAL A 19 3.66 11.13 14.47
C VAL A 19 4.61 11.72 15.50
N ASP A 20 5.55 12.56 15.06
CA ASP A 20 6.55 13.17 15.95
C ASP A 20 5.94 14.17 16.96
N VAL A 21 4.80 14.77 16.63
CA VAL A 21 4.09 15.73 17.52
C VAL A 21 2.81 15.17 18.12
N HIS A 22 2.49 13.90 17.87
CA HIS A 22 1.26 13.28 18.39
C HIS A 22 1.28 13.27 19.93
N PRO A 23 0.19 13.70 20.58
CA PRO A 23 0.14 13.85 22.05
C PRO A 23 0.50 12.59 22.84
N THR A 24 0.15 11.41 22.36
CA THR A 24 0.46 10.13 23.01
C THR A 24 1.53 9.32 22.25
N GLY A 25 1.99 9.82 21.10
CA GLY A 25 2.90 9.09 20.22
C GLY A 25 2.27 7.83 19.63
N PHE A 26 3.09 6.98 19.06
CA PHE A 26 2.68 5.68 18.49
C PHE A 26 3.30 4.49 19.23
N GLY A 27 3.66 4.70 20.51
CA GLY A 27 4.20 3.66 21.38
C GLY A 27 5.51 3.08 20.86
N THR A 28 5.63 1.75 20.88
CA THR A 28 6.81 1.00 20.42
C THR A 28 6.82 0.66 18.95
N VAL A 29 5.88 1.20 18.18
CA VAL A 29 5.80 0.96 16.73
C VAL A 29 7.05 1.50 16.02
N ASP A 30 7.63 0.71 15.13
CA ASP A 30 8.76 1.13 14.31
C ASP A 30 8.30 2.22 13.32
N ARG A 31 8.77 3.45 13.56
CA ARG A 31 8.35 4.61 12.79
C ARG A 31 8.75 4.53 11.32
N LYS A 32 9.92 3.98 11.00
CA LYS A 32 10.36 3.82 9.61
C LYS A 32 9.47 2.84 8.86
N LYS A 33 9.10 1.75 9.50
CA LYS A 33 8.20 0.75 8.91
C LYS A 33 6.79 1.30 8.76
N LEU A 34 6.30 2.07 9.72
CA LEU A 34 5.02 2.75 9.62
C LEU A 34 4.99 3.75 8.46
N ASP A 35 6.00 4.61 8.37
CA ASP A 35 6.10 5.61 7.30
C ASP A 35 6.15 4.95 5.91
N ALA A 36 6.94 3.88 5.77
CA ALA A 36 7.03 3.13 4.52
C ALA A 36 5.69 2.48 4.15
N ALA A 37 5.02 1.84 5.11
CA ALA A 37 3.71 1.22 4.88
C ALA A 37 2.68 2.25 4.45
N LEU A 38 2.62 3.41 5.11
CA LEU A 38 1.70 4.49 4.75
C LEU A 38 1.99 5.05 3.35
N MET A 39 3.25 5.38 3.08
CA MET A 39 3.62 5.98 1.79
C MET A 39 3.37 5.03 0.62
N PHE A 40 3.86 3.79 0.69
CA PHE A 40 3.68 2.84 -0.40
C PHE A 40 2.22 2.40 -0.56
N SER A 41 1.47 2.29 0.53
CA SER A 41 0.05 1.96 0.48
C SER A 41 -0.78 3.06 -0.19
N GLN A 42 -0.51 4.32 0.10
CA GLN A 42 -1.16 5.44 -0.59
C GLN A 42 -0.86 5.43 -2.09
N GLN A 43 0.38 5.20 -2.47
CA GLN A 43 0.77 5.08 -3.88
C GLN A 43 0.08 3.89 -4.56
N ALA A 44 0.01 2.75 -3.87
CA ALA A 44 -0.63 1.55 -4.40
C ALA A 44 -2.14 1.72 -4.59
N SER A 45 -2.83 2.34 -3.64
CA SER A 45 -4.25 2.65 -3.76
C SER A 45 -4.53 3.55 -4.95
N GLN A 46 -3.75 4.62 -5.10
CA GLN A 46 -3.88 5.52 -6.25
C GLN A 46 -3.59 4.79 -7.57
N ALA A 47 -2.50 4.05 -7.64
CA ALA A 47 -2.13 3.29 -8.83
C ALA A 47 -3.22 2.27 -9.21
N ALA A 48 -3.75 1.54 -8.23
CA ALA A 48 -4.81 0.55 -8.44
C ALA A 48 -6.10 1.19 -8.98
N SER A 49 -6.53 2.31 -8.42
CA SER A 49 -7.71 3.05 -8.89
C SER A 49 -7.53 3.53 -10.34
N MET A 50 -6.38 4.11 -10.65
CA MET A 50 -6.06 4.59 -11.99
C MET A 50 -5.91 3.44 -13.00
N CYS A 51 -5.34 2.32 -12.56
CA CYS A 51 -5.21 1.12 -13.39
C CYS A 51 -6.57 0.52 -13.72
N ALA A 52 -7.50 0.47 -12.77
CA ALA A 52 -8.86 0.00 -13.02
C ALA A 52 -9.54 0.84 -14.09
N ASP A 53 -9.45 2.16 -14.00
CA ASP A 53 -10.00 3.06 -15.03
C ASP A 53 -9.32 2.86 -16.39
N ALA A 54 -7.99 2.78 -16.41
CA ALA A 54 -7.24 2.53 -17.64
C ALA A 54 -7.64 1.20 -18.29
N CYS A 55 -7.78 0.13 -17.52
CA CYS A 55 -8.23 -1.17 -18.01
C CYS A 55 -9.62 -1.11 -18.65
N LEU A 56 -10.53 -0.31 -18.11
CA LEU A 56 -11.88 -0.13 -18.66
C LEU A 56 -11.86 0.56 -20.03
N ASN A 57 -10.80 1.27 -20.36
CA ASN A 57 -10.61 1.95 -21.63
C ASN A 57 -9.78 1.15 -22.66
N GLU A 58 -9.33 -0.05 -22.30
CA GLU A 58 -8.62 -0.93 -23.22
C GLU A 58 -9.57 -1.68 -24.15
N GLY A 59 -9.09 -1.98 -25.38
CA GLY A 59 -9.89 -2.67 -26.38
C GLY A 59 -10.28 -4.12 -26.03
N MET A 60 -9.51 -4.77 -25.15
CA MET A 60 -9.70 -6.17 -24.74
C MET A 60 -10.23 -6.27 -23.31
N ILE A 61 -11.28 -5.52 -23.00
CA ILE A 61 -11.83 -5.41 -21.65
C ILE A 61 -12.21 -6.76 -20.99
N LYS A 62 -12.62 -7.74 -21.78
CA LYS A 62 -12.95 -9.07 -21.26
C LYS A 62 -11.77 -9.72 -20.56
N ASP A 63 -10.57 -9.55 -21.09
CA ASP A 63 -9.35 -10.12 -20.54
C ASP A 63 -8.84 -9.33 -19.33
N MET A 64 -9.34 -8.09 -19.16
CA MET A 64 -8.94 -7.19 -18.10
C MET A 64 -9.87 -7.20 -16.88
N ARG A 65 -10.96 -7.95 -16.90
CA ARG A 65 -11.99 -7.93 -15.84
C ARG A 65 -11.45 -8.25 -14.46
N GLU A 66 -10.64 -9.29 -14.35
CA GLU A 66 -10.06 -9.67 -13.06
C GLU A 66 -9.05 -8.63 -12.58
N CYS A 67 -8.31 -8.02 -13.50
CA CYS A 67 -7.42 -6.90 -13.17
C CYS A 67 -8.22 -5.71 -12.62
N VAL A 68 -9.31 -5.33 -13.27
CA VAL A 68 -10.19 -4.25 -12.79
C VAL A 68 -10.72 -4.55 -11.38
N ARG A 69 -11.26 -5.76 -11.18
CA ARG A 69 -11.82 -6.16 -9.88
C ARG A 69 -10.77 -6.14 -8.78
N SER A 70 -9.62 -6.76 -9.02
CA SER A 70 -8.55 -6.81 -8.03
C SER A 70 -7.97 -5.43 -7.73
N CYS A 71 -7.91 -4.55 -8.71
CA CYS A 71 -7.50 -3.16 -8.52
C CYS A 71 -8.48 -2.39 -7.62
N LEU A 72 -9.79 -2.53 -7.85
CA LEU A 72 -10.82 -1.88 -7.04
C LEU A 72 -10.82 -2.40 -5.60
N ASP A 73 -10.76 -3.72 -5.43
CA ASP A 73 -10.68 -4.35 -4.09
C ASP A 73 -9.43 -3.88 -3.36
N CYS A 74 -8.29 -3.84 -4.05
CA CYS A 74 -7.03 -3.36 -3.50
C CYS A 74 -7.15 -1.90 -3.03
N ALA A 75 -7.68 -1.02 -3.86
CA ALA A 75 -7.85 0.39 -3.52
C ALA A 75 -8.70 0.55 -2.26
N ASP A 76 -9.84 -0.14 -2.18
CA ASP A 76 -10.76 -0.04 -1.05
C ASP A 76 -10.15 -0.56 0.26
N VAL A 77 -9.54 -1.75 0.22
CA VAL A 77 -8.92 -2.36 1.42
C VAL A 77 -7.71 -1.56 1.88
N VAL A 78 -6.87 -1.10 0.94
CA VAL A 78 -5.65 -0.35 1.27
C VAL A 78 -5.99 1.06 1.79
N ASP A 79 -7.02 1.73 1.26
CA ASP A 79 -7.49 3.01 1.80
C ASP A 79 -7.96 2.88 3.24
N ALA A 80 -8.74 1.84 3.54
CA ALA A 80 -9.16 1.55 4.91
C ALA A 80 -7.96 1.28 5.83
N THR A 81 -6.97 0.56 5.33
CA THR A 81 -5.73 0.25 6.05
C THR A 81 -4.95 1.51 6.39
N VAL A 82 -4.74 2.39 5.42
CA VAL A 82 -4.06 3.68 5.63
C VAL A 82 -4.74 4.50 6.72
N LYS A 83 -6.08 4.56 6.70
CA LYS A 83 -6.85 5.28 7.72
C LYS A 83 -6.65 4.68 9.11
N CYS A 84 -6.65 3.35 9.23
CA CYS A 84 -6.43 2.67 10.51
C CYS A 84 -5.00 2.87 11.03
N LEU A 85 -4.00 2.77 10.15
CA LEU A 85 -2.59 2.99 10.49
C LEU A 85 -2.29 4.44 10.88
N SER A 86 -3.13 5.37 10.45
CA SER A 86 -2.97 6.80 10.74
C SER A 86 -3.47 7.20 12.12
N ARG A 87 -4.08 6.28 12.87
CA ARG A 87 -4.63 6.53 14.20
C ARG A 87 -3.94 5.64 15.24
N HIS A 88 -3.47 6.25 16.32
CA HIS A 88 -2.96 5.49 17.46
C HIS A 88 -4.12 4.85 18.24
N ALA A 89 -4.11 3.55 18.40
CA ALA A 89 -5.21 2.82 19.03
C ALA A 89 -4.76 1.52 19.74
N GLY A 90 -3.60 1.49 20.38
CA GLY A 90 -3.13 0.27 21.04
C GLY A 90 -3.08 -0.92 20.06
N TRP A 91 -2.27 -0.83 19.07
CA TRP A 91 -2.33 -1.69 17.87
C TRP A 91 -2.29 -3.20 18.12
N ALA A 92 -1.60 -3.66 19.18
CA ALA A 92 -1.55 -5.08 19.50
C ALA A 92 -2.93 -5.67 19.84
N GLU A 93 -3.83 -4.83 20.39
CA GLU A 93 -5.17 -5.21 20.81
C GLU A 93 -6.28 -4.65 19.90
N SER A 94 -5.88 -4.09 18.76
CA SER A 94 -6.79 -3.45 17.80
C SER A 94 -7.02 -4.30 16.55
N ALA A 95 -7.81 -3.78 15.61
CA ALA A 95 -8.02 -4.39 14.29
C ALA A 95 -6.80 -4.24 13.34
N VAL A 96 -5.75 -3.51 13.73
CA VAL A 96 -4.61 -3.22 12.84
C VAL A 96 -3.93 -4.47 12.31
N PRO A 97 -3.58 -5.49 13.11
CA PRO A 97 -2.98 -6.71 12.54
C PRO A 97 -3.86 -7.40 11.50
N ALA A 98 -5.18 -7.46 11.75
CA ALA A 98 -6.13 -8.08 10.84
C ALA A 98 -6.27 -7.30 9.53
N ILE A 99 -6.35 -5.98 9.59
CA ILE A 99 -6.47 -5.15 8.37
C ILE A 99 -5.17 -5.13 7.57
N LEU A 100 -4.00 -5.19 8.22
CA LEU A 100 -2.72 -5.36 7.54
C LEU A 100 -2.66 -6.69 6.79
N THR A 101 -3.14 -7.78 7.41
CA THR A 101 -3.22 -9.08 6.76
C THR A 101 -4.11 -9.01 5.52
N ALA A 102 -5.27 -8.35 5.61
CA ALA A 102 -6.17 -8.16 4.48
C ALA A 102 -5.52 -7.29 3.38
N ALA A 103 -4.81 -6.23 3.75
CA ALA A 103 -4.11 -5.36 2.79
C ALA A 103 -3.01 -6.13 2.05
N ILE A 104 -2.20 -6.90 2.75
CA ILE A 104 -1.15 -7.74 2.16
C ILE A 104 -1.76 -8.69 1.12
N ALA A 105 -2.86 -9.35 1.46
CA ALA A 105 -3.56 -10.25 0.55
C ALA A 105 -4.09 -9.50 -0.69
N ALA A 106 -4.77 -8.38 -0.50
CA ALA A 106 -5.32 -7.58 -1.61
C ALA A 106 -4.22 -7.03 -2.53
N LEU A 107 -3.13 -6.53 -1.95
CA LEU A 107 -1.96 -6.05 -2.70
C LEU A 107 -1.31 -7.17 -3.51
N GLY A 108 -1.18 -8.35 -2.92
CA GLY A 108 -0.61 -9.53 -3.59
C GLY A 108 -1.45 -9.98 -4.79
N VAL A 109 -2.78 -10.04 -4.63
CA VAL A 109 -3.70 -10.39 -5.72
C VAL A 109 -3.66 -9.35 -6.83
N CYS A 110 -3.72 -8.06 -6.47
CA CYS A 110 -3.66 -6.96 -7.45
C CYS A 110 -2.34 -6.98 -8.23
N ALA A 111 -1.21 -7.16 -7.54
CA ALA A 111 0.10 -7.25 -8.18
C ALA A 111 0.19 -8.45 -9.14
N HIS A 112 -0.34 -9.60 -8.73
CA HIS A 112 -0.34 -10.80 -9.57
C HIS A 112 -1.18 -10.60 -10.84
N GLU A 113 -2.40 -10.10 -10.69
CA GLU A 113 -3.29 -9.86 -11.84
C GLU A 113 -2.75 -8.77 -12.78
N SER A 114 -2.24 -7.67 -12.22
CA SER A 114 -1.64 -6.60 -13.01
C SER A 114 -0.39 -7.07 -13.77
N ALA A 115 0.44 -7.91 -13.15
CA ALA A 115 1.65 -8.46 -13.76
C ALA A 115 1.34 -9.32 -15.00
N ARG A 116 0.19 -9.97 -15.06
CA ARG A 116 -0.25 -10.75 -16.22
C ARG A 116 -0.40 -9.90 -17.48
N HIS A 117 -0.64 -8.60 -17.32
CA HIS A 117 -0.85 -7.65 -18.42
C HIS A 117 0.32 -6.68 -18.59
N ALA A 118 1.39 -6.83 -17.82
CA ALA A 118 2.52 -5.90 -17.75
C ALA A 118 3.29 -5.78 -19.07
N SER A 119 3.35 -6.84 -19.88
CA SER A 119 4.04 -6.83 -21.16
C SER A 119 3.32 -6.02 -22.24
N MET A 120 2.00 -5.86 -22.10
CA MET A 120 1.15 -5.17 -23.08
C MET A 120 0.72 -3.78 -22.62
N HIS A 121 0.62 -3.55 -21.31
CA HIS A 121 0.07 -2.33 -20.73
C HIS A 121 0.98 -1.77 -19.64
N MET A 122 1.56 -0.59 -19.88
CA MET A 122 2.47 0.05 -18.95
C MET A 122 1.78 0.39 -17.61
N HIS A 123 0.50 0.81 -17.63
CA HIS A 123 -0.25 1.09 -16.40
C HIS A 123 -0.34 -0.14 -15.50
N ALA A 124 -0.53 -1.34 -16.09
CA ALA A 124 -0.56 -2.58 -15.34
C ALA A 124 0.81 -2.94 -14.74
N ARG A 125 1.88 -2.71 -15.50
CA ARG A 125 3.26 -2.91 -15.01
C ARG A 125 3.57 -2.00 -13.81
N LEU A 126 3.29 -0.71 -13.91
CA LEU A 126 3.52 0.26 -12.85
C LEU A 126 2.71 -0.08 -11.60
N THR A 127 1.47 -0.51 -11.78
CA THR A 127 0.60 -0.93 -10.67
C THR A 127 1.16 -2.17 -9.98
N ALA A 128 1.57 -3.19 -10.73
CA ALA A 128 2.17 -4.40 -10.16
C ALA A 128 3.41 -4.08 -9.32
N GLU A 129 4.31 -3.27 -9.84
CA GLU A 129 5.53 -2.86 -9.13
C GLU A 129 5.21 -2.07 -7.86
N THR A 130 4.26 -1.14 -7.93
CA THR A 130 3.84 -0.31 -6.78
C THR A 130 3.17 -1.15 -5.71
N CYS A 131 2.28 -2.08 -6.08
CA CYS A 131 1.62 -2.98 -5.14
C CYS A 131 2.61 -3.92 -4.45
N ARG A 132 3.65 -4.40 -5.14
CA ARG A 132 4.70 -5.22 -4.51
C ARG A 132 5.49 -4.46 -3.44
N LYS A 133 5.81 -3.21 -3.67
CA LYS A 133 6.46 -2.36 -2.66
C LYS A 133 5.60 -2.18 -1.42
N ALA A 134 4.31 -1.90 -1.61
CA ALA A 134 3.36 -1.77 -0.51
C ALA A 134 3.16 -3.08 0.25
N GLU A 135 3.05 -4.21 -0.46
CA GLU A 135 2.94 -5.54 0.13
C GLU A 135 4.12 -5.84 1.05
N THR A 136 5.34 -5.57 0.59
CA THR A 136 6.56 -5.75 1.38
C THR A 136 6.56 -4.85 2.61
N ALA A 137 6.27 -3.57 2.45
CA ALA A 137 6.24 -2.61 3.56
C ALA A 137 5.18 -2.97 4.62
N CYS A 138 4.00 -3.37 4.20
CA CYS A 138 2.94 -3.83 5.11
C CYS A 138 3.33 -5.12 5.84
N SER A 139 3.98 -6.07 5.15
CA SER A 139 4.47 -7.31 5.74
C SER A 139 5.53 -7.06 6.81
N GLU A 140 6.49 -6.20 6.52
CA GLU A 140 7.54 -5.80 7.49
C GLU A 140 6.95 -5.11 8.72
N LEU A 141 5.96 -4.24 8.53
CA LEU A 141 5.26 -3.60 9.64
C LEU A 141 4.52 -4.65 10.48
N LEU A 142 3.75 -5.53 9.86
CA LEU A 142 3.01 -6.58 10.56
C LEU A 142 3.94 -7.49 11.37
N GLU A 143 5.05 -7.94 10.79
CA GLU A 143 6.05 -8.75 11.48
C GLU A 143 6.60 -8.04 12.72
N SER A 144 6.81 -6.73 12.65
CA SER A 144 7.31 -5.94 13.78
C SER A 144 6.30 -5.83 14.94
N LEU A 145 5.01 -5.96 14.65
CA LEU A 145 3.94 -5.89 15.66
C LEU A 145 3.75 -7.23 16.41
N THR A 146 4.22 -8.33 15.85
CA THR A 146 4.02 -9.69 16.39
C THR A 146 5.21 -10.22 17.17
N LYS A 147 6.27 -9.42 17.33
CA LYS A 147 7.49 -9.78 18.09
C LYS A 147 7.48 -9.34 19.54
#